data_195ff6be4edb0ae90413d4a57d12ae65
#
_entry.id   195ff6be4edb0ae90413d4a57d12ae65
#
_cell.length_a   1.000
_cell.length_b   1.000
_cell.length_c   1.000
_cell.angle_alpha   90.00
_cell.angle_beta   90.00
_cell.angle_gamma   90.00
#
_symmetry.space_group_name_H-M   'P 1'
#
loop_
_entity.id
_entity.type
_entity.pdbx_description
1 polymer ?
#
loop_
_entity_poly.entity_id
_entity_poly.type
_entity_poly.pdbx_seq_one_letter_code
_entity_poly.pdbx_strand_id
1 'polypeptide(L)'
;MPVSTVGYGHVRLTVTDLDRSRAFYDRVFGFPVAFEVPADADETTRASLGFLFGGVIYAAPWGGLLGLRPVAPEGDRFDEDRVGLDHLSLSVATAADLHDAVAVLDEAGVAHGGVKDLGAGSILEFRDPDGIALELFSPA
;
A
#
# COMPACT_ATOMS: atom_id res chain seq x y z
N MET A 1 12.30 16.60 -26.53
CA MET A 1 11.01 16.86 -25.89
C MET A 1 10.91 15.95 -24.65
N PRO A 2 10.42 16.44 -23.50
CA PRO A 2 10.20 15.57 -22.34
C PRO A 2 9.06 14.57 -22.57
N VAL A 3 9.02 13.49 -21.78
CA VAL A 3 7.92 12.54 -21.81
C VAL A 3 6.65 13.21 -21.24
N SER A 4 5.54 13.09 -21.96
CA SER A 4 4.24 13.58 -21.48
C SER A 4 3.55 12.48 -20.65
N THR A 5 3.26 12.79 -19.39
CA THR A 5 2.52 11.91 -18.47
C THR A 5 1.22 12.55 -18.05
N VAL A 6 0.21 11.76 -17.68
CA VAL A 6 -1.12 12.21 -17.25
C VAL A 6 -1.43 11.85 -15.80
N GLY A 7 -0.51 11.18 -15.11
CA GLY A 7 -0.67 10.78 -13.70
C GLY A 7 0.15 9.56 -13.34
N TYR A 8 -0.07 9.06 -12.13
CA TYR A 8 0.50 7.78 -11.68
C TYR A 8 -0.30 6.62 -12.26
N GLY A 9 0.38 5.62 -12.83
CA GLY A 9 -0.27 4.40 -13.32
C GLY A 9 -0.67 3.48 -12.18
N HIS A 10 0.30 3.02 -11.42
CA HIS A 10 0.11 2.17 -10.25
C HIS A 10 1.35 2.21 -9.35
N VAL A 11 1.20 1.74 -8.12
CA VAL A 11 2.30 1.48 -7.19
C VAL A 11 2.33 -0.02 -6.88
N ARG A 12 3.53 -0.58 -6.81
CA ARG A 12 3.73 -1.97 -6.41
C ARG A 12 4.82 -2.05 -5.36
N LEU A 13 4.49 -2.67 -4.23
CA LEU A 13 5.39 -2.83 -3.10
C LEU A 13 5.98 -4.24 -3.10
N THR A 14 7.28 -4.35 -2.91
CA THR A 14 7.94 -5.64 -2.71
C THR A 14 7.91 -5.99 -1.22
N VAL A 15 7.38 -7.17 -0.89
CA VAL A 15 7.16 -7.62 0.49
C VAL A 15 7.82 -8.98 0.73
N THR A 16 8.08 -9.31 1.99
CA THR A 16 8.73 -10.56 2.36
C THR A 16 7.77 -11.72 2.52
N ASP A 17 6.52 -11.45 2.94
CA ASP A 17 5.48 -12.45 3.22
C ASP A 17 4.12 -11.92 2.76
N LEU A 18 3.55 -12.60 1.74
CA LEU A 18 2.29 -12.17 1.15
C LEU A 18 1.12 -12.25 2.12
N ASP A 19 1.01 -13.34 2.88
CA ASP A 19 -0.15 -13.56 3.76
C ASP A 19 -0.16 -12.53 4.89
N ARG A 20 0.99 -12.25 5.47
CA ARG A 20 1.16 -11.22 6.49
C ARG A 20 0.85 -9.82 5.93
N SER A 21 1.36 -9.50 4.76
CA SER A 21 1.09 -8.22 4.11
C SER A 21 -0.38 -8.09 3.72
N ARG A 22 -1.01 -9.13 3.14
CA ARG A 22 -2.45 -9.12 2.83
C ARG A 22 -3.30 -8.88 4.08
N ALA A 23 -3.01 -9.58 5.18
CA ALA A 23 -3.74 -9.38 6.43
C ALA A 23 -3.71 -7.92 6.90
N PHE A 24 -2.57 -7.24 6.71
CA PHE A 24 -2.44 -5.81 7.01
C PHE A 24 -3.24 -4.94 6.02
N TYR A 25 -3.00 -5.07 4.71
CA TYR A 25 -3.63 -4.20 3.70
C TYR A 25 -5.13 -4.41 3.62
N ASP A 26 -5.62 -5.64 3.76
CA ASP A 26 -7.05 -5.96 3.82
C ASP A 26 -7.71 -5.31 5.04
N ARG A 27 -7.06 -5.34 6.20
CA ARG A 27 -7.61 -4.78 7.44
C ARG A 27 -7.56 -3.26 7.47
N VAL A 28 -6.46 -2.65 7.00
CA VAL A 28 -6.25 -1.19 7.09
C VAL A 28 -6.99 -0.46 5.97
N PHE A 29 -6.95 -0.97 4.75
CA PHE A 29 -7.51 -0.29 3.58
C PHE A 29 -8.76 -0.97 3.03
N GLY A 30 -8.86 -2.29 3.09
CA GLY A 30 -10.02 -3.03 2.60
C GLY A 30 -10.27 -2.88 1.10
N PHE A 31 -9.24 -2.61 0.30
CA PHE A 31 -9.40 -2.48 -1.15
C PHE A 31 -9.76 -3.82 -1.78
N PRO A 32 -10.73 -3.87 -2.72
CA PRO A 32 -11.03 -5.10 -3.43
C PRO A 32 -9.85 -5.57 -4.29
N VAL A 33 -9.69 -6.89 -4.38
CA VAL A 33 -8.68 -7.51 -5.24
C VAL A 33 -9.09 -7.32 -6.71
N ALA A 34 -8.16 -6.77 -7.51
CA ALA A 34 -8.31 -6.66 -8.97
C ALA A 34 -7.69 -7.85 -9.69
N PHE A 35 -6.50 -8.31 -9.23
CA PHE A 35 -5.77 -9.42 -9.85
C PHE A 35 -5.09 -10.27 -8.78
N GLU A 36 -5.34 -11.58 -8.86
CA GLU A 36 -4.61 -12.64 -8.16
C GLU A 36 -4.69 -13.93 -8.98
N VAL A 37 -3.80 -14.88 -8.73
CA VAL A 37 -3.89 -16.20 -9.36
C VAL A 37 -4.95 -17.01 -8.62
N PRO A 38 -6.07 -17.42 -9.26
CA PRO A 38 -7.07 -18.28 -8.64
C PRO A 38 -6.44 -19.60 -8.14
N ALA A 39 -6.97 -20.13 -7.04
CA ALA A 39 -6.46 -21.38 -6.45
C ALA A 39 -6.58 -22.56 -7.43
N ASP A 40 -7.63 -22.58 -8.23
CA ASP A 40 -7.97 -23.60 -9.24
C ASP A 40 -7.49 -23.23 -10.66
N ALA A 41 -6.64 -22.19 -10.81
CA ALA A 41 -6.14 -21.75 -12.10
C ALA A 41 -5.40 -22.88 -12.83
N ASP A 42 -5.69 -23.01 -14.13
CA ASP A 42 -4.93 -23.87 -15.03
C ASP A 42 -3.55 -23.28 -15.38
N GLU A 43 -2.73 -24.05 -16.08
CA GLU A 43 -1.38 -23.63 -16.45
C GLU A 43 -1.37 -22.37 -17.34
N THR A 44 -2.31 -22.24 -18.26
CA THR A 44 -2.43 -21.06 -19.13
C THR A 44 -2.75 -19.80 -18.33
N THR A 45 -3.70 -19.90 -17.41
CA THR A 45 -4.06 -18.79 -16.51
C THR A 45 -2.88 -18.42 -15.61
N ARG A 46 -2.19 -19.41 -15.02
CA ARG A 46 -1.00 -19.16 -14.19
C ARG A 46 0.11 -18.47 -15.00
N ALA A 47 0.35 -18.90 -16.22
CA ALA A 47 1.34 -18.28 -17.09
C ALA A 47 0.98 -16.84 -17.44
N SER A 48 -0.28 -16.56 -17.76
CA SER A 48 -0.76 -15.19 -18.07
C SER A 48 -0.68 -14.23 -16.88
N LEU A 49 -0.77 -14.75 -15.66
CA LEU A 49 -0.65 -14.00 -14.40
C LEU A 49 0.76 -14.08 -13.79
N GLY A 50 1.74 -14.59 -14.50
CA GLY A 50 3.13 -14.71 -14.05
C GLY A 50 3.76 -13.38 -13.62
N PHE A 51 3.30 -12.27 -14.20
CA PHE A 51 3.74 -10.92 -13.83
C PHE A 51 3.41 -10.54 -12.38
N LEU A 52 2.50 -11.26 -11.71
CA LEU A 52 2.19 -11.07 -10.30
C LEU A 52 3.29 -11.61 -9.38
N PHE A 53 4.12 -12.53 -9.87
CA PHE A 53 5.14 -13.23 -9.05
C PHE A 53 4.55 -13.87 -7.77
N GLY A 54 3.33 -14.40 -7.87
CA GLY A 54 2.60 -14.95 -6.73
C GLY A 54 1.93 -13.90 -5.83
N GLY A 55 1.96 -12.64 -6.22
CA GLY A 55 1.38 -11.53 -5.46
C GLY A 55 -0.08 -11.23 -5.80
N VAL A 56 -0.52 -10.06 -5.36
CA VAL A 56 -1.89 -9.55 -5.52
C VAL A 56 -1.87 -8.09 -5.96
N ILE A 57 -2.87 -7.67 -6.72
CA ILE A 57 -3.11 -6.26 -7.04
C ILE A 57 -4.51 -5.88 -6.57
N TYR A 58 -4.58 -4.83 -5.79
CA TYR A 58 -5.81 -4.21 -5.30
C TYR A 58 -6.24 -3.06 -6.20
N ALA A 59 -7.56 -2.87 -6.33
CA ALA A 59 -8.16 -1.68 -6.95
C ALA A 59 -8.64 -0.72 -5.88
N ALA A 60 -8.03 0.45 -5.80
CA ALA A 60 -8.48 1.49 -4.89
C ALA A 60 -9.74 2.20 -5.43
N PRO A 61 -10.64 2.69 -4.54
CA PRO A 61 -11.91 3.29 -4.95
C PRO A 61 -11.79 4.50 -5.90
N TRP A 62 -10.68 5.21 -5.86
CA TRP A 62 -10.40 6.36 -6.75
C TRP A 62 -9.85 5.96 -8.12
N GLY A 63 -9.74 4.64 -8.43
CA GLY A 63 -9.24 4.12 -9.71
C GLY A 63 -7.75 3.81 -9.75
N GLY A 64 -7.01 3.99 -8.62
CA GLY A 64 -5.61 3.58 -8.51
C GLY A 64 -5.45 2.07 -8.27
N LEU A 65 -4.27 1.55 -8.62
CA LEU A 65 -3.91 0.16 -8.31
C LEU A 65 -2.74 0.12 -7.32
N LEU A 66 -2.83 -0.76 -6.33
CA LEU A 66 -1.78 -1.05 -5.37
C LEU A 66 -1.45 -2.54 -5.41
N GLY A 67 -0.22 -2.90 -5.75
CA GLY A 67 0.23 -4.29 -5.83
C GLY A 67 1.18 -4.69 -4.70
N LEU A 68 1.12 -5.97 -4.33
CA LEU A 68 2.09 -6.61 -3.44
C LEU A 68 2.84 -7.68 -4.24
N ARG A 69 4.17 -7.62 -4.22
CA ARG A 69 5.07 -8.56 -4.90
C ARG A 69 5.94 -9.28 -3.86
N PRO A 70 5.66 -10.55 -3.54
CA PRO A 70 6.30 -11.25 -2.41
C PRO A 70 7.62 -11.91 -2.83
N VAL A 71 8.62 -11.12 -3.21
CA VAL A 71 9.92 -11.62 -3.67
C VAL A 71 11.10 -11.12 -2.84
N ALA A 72 10.85 -10.31 -1.82
CA ALA A 72 11.92 -9.89 -0.92
C ALA A 72 12.42 -11.10 -0.09
N PRO A 73 13.72 -11.18 0.20
CA PRO A 73 14.26 -12.20 1.08
C PRO A 73 13.62 -12.15 2.48
N GLU A 74 13.49 -13.31 3.11
CA GLU A 74 13.06 -13.40 4.51
C GLU A 74 13.95 -12.52 5.40
N GLY A 75 13.34 -11.75 6.30
CA GLY A 75 14.04 -10.87 7.22
C GLY A 75 14.47 -9.52 6.63
N ASP A 76 14.25 -9.28 5.35
CA ASP A 76 14.49 -7.96 4.76
C ASP A 76 13.52 -6.91 5.32
N ARG A 77 13.95 -5.66 5.35
CA ARG A 77 13.21 -4.53 5.90
C ARG A 77 13.35 -3.31 5.00
N PHE A 78 12.28 -2.54 4.92
CA PHE A 78 12.30 -1.25 4.25
C PHE A 78 13.21 -0.27 4.99
N ASP A 79 13.91 0.56 4.20
CA ASP A 79 14.82 1.60 4.68
C ASP A 79 14.67 2.81 3.76
N GLU A 80 14.04 3.86 4.26
CA GLU A 80 13.80 5.12 3.55
C GLU A 80 15.08 5.91 3.25
N ASP A 81 16.17 5.64 3.96
CA ASP A 81 17.47 6.30 3.74
C ASP A 81 18.23 5.67 2.56
N ARG A 82 17.69 4.65 1.92
CA ARG A 82 18.23 4.06 0.70
C ARG A 82 17.64 4.70 -0.54
N VAL A 83 18.44 4.71 -1.62
CA VAL A 83 17.95 5.21 -2.92
C VAL A 83 16.72 4.41 -3.37
N GLY A 84 15.60 5.12 -3.53
CA GLY A 84 14.32 4.52 -3.92
C GLY A 84 13.14 5.34 -3.44
N LEU A 85 12.10 4.66 -3.01
CA LEU A 85 10.91 5.28 -2.43
C LEU A 85 11.20 5.69 -0.99
N ASP A 86 10.86 6.92 -0.61
CA ASP A 86 10.87 7.37 0.79
C ASP A 86 9.62 6.85 1.51
N HIS A 87 8.42 7.19 1.03
CA HIS A 87 7.15 6.69 1.55
C HIS A 87 6.05 6.73 0.48
N LEU A 88 4.97 6.02 0.75
CA LEU A 88 3.74 6.08 -0.04
C LEU A 88 2.69 6.86 0.73
N SER A 89 2.23 7.99 0.16
CA SER A 89 1.16 8.80 0.73
C SER A 89 -0.14 8.60 -0.05
N LEU A 90 -1.22 8.31 0.68
CA LEU A 90 -2.57 8.18 0.14
C LEU A 90 -3.44 9.31 0.69
N SER A 91 -4.20 9.96 -0.19
CA SER A 91 -5.06 11.08 0.22
C SER A 91 -6.37 10.59 0.84
N VAL A 92 -6.80 11.27 1.89
CA VAL A 92 -8.16 11.23 2.44
C VAL A 92 -8.83 12.57 2.20
N ALA A 93 -10.16 12.60 2.28
CA ALA A 93 -10.92 13.81 1.93
C ALA A 93 -10.80 14.92 2.99
N THR A 94 -10.78 14.55 4.27
CA THR A 94 -10.83 15.50 5.39
C THR A 94 -9.90 15.10 6.53
N ALA A 95 -9.57 16.06 7.41
CA ALA A 95 -8.83 15.78 8.65
C ALA A 95 -9.60 14.85 9.60
N ALA A 96 -10.93 14.83 9.53
CA ALA A 96 -11.74 13.88 10.32
C ALA A 96 -11.47 12.44 9.90
N ASP A 97 -11.28 12.19 8.59
CA ASP A 97 -10.93 10.85 8.09
C ASP A 97 -9.58 10.35 8.62
N LEU A 98 -8.63 11.26 8.93
CA LEU A 98 -7.38 10.88 9.60
C LEU A 98 -7.63 10.41 11.04
N HIS A 99 -8.55 11.04 11.76
CA HIS A 99 -8.91 10.60 13.12
C HIS A 99 -9.65 9.26 13.09
N ASP A 100 -10.50 9.03 12.11
CA ASP A 100 -11.14 7.72 11.91
C ASP A 100 -10.09 6.65 11.56
N ALA A 101 -9.09 6.99 10.75
CA ALA A 101 -7.98 6.10 10.44
C ALA A 101 -7.13 5.73 11.67
N VAL A 102 -6.95 6.65 12.63
CA VAL A 102 -6.29 6.34 13.92
C VAL A 102 -7.02 5.19 14.61
N ALA A 103 -8.35 5.23 14.69
CA ALA A 103 -9.12 4.15 15.31
C ALA A 103 -8.93 2.80 14.58
N VAL A 104 -8.88 2.81 13.24
CA VAL A 104 -8.60 1.60 12.44
C VAL A 104 -7.22 1.03 12.75
N LEU A 105 -6.19 1.90 12.83
CA LEU A 105 -4.82 1.48 13.14
C LEU A 105 -4.70 0.93 14.57
N ASP A 106 -5.33 1.59 15.54
CA ASP A 106 -5.38 1.13 16.94
C ASP A 106 -6.03 -0.25 17.06
N GLU A 107 -7.19 -0.46 16.42
CA GLU A 107 -7.86 -1.77 16.39
C GLU A 107 -7.03 -2.84 15.69
N ALA A 108 -6.23 -2.46 14.70
CA ALA A 108 -5.32 -3.35 14.00
C ALA A 108 -4.01 -3.61 14.79
N GLY A 109 -3.77 -2.89 15.88
CA GLY A 109 -2.52 -2.96 16.65
C GLY A 109 -1.33 -2.37 15.90
N VAL A 110 -1.56 -1.43 14.99
CA VAL A 110 -0.53 -0.78 14.17
C VAL A 110 -0.06 0.49 14.85
N ALA A 111 1.23 0.57 15.17
CA ALA A 111 1.83 1.79 15.73
C ALA A 111 1.79 2.94 14.69
N HIS A 112 1.50 4.14 15.14
CA HIS A 112 1.41 5.32 14.29
C HIS A 112 1.86 6.59 15.01
N GLY A 113 2.14 7.67 14.26
CA GLY A 113 2.63 8.94 14.79
C GLY A 113 1.56 9.87 15.35
N GLY A 114 0.27 9.49 15.28
CA GLY A 114 -0.84 10.41 15.53
C GLY A 114 -1.01 11.41 14.38
N VAL A 115 -2.15 12.12 14.39
CA VAL A 115 -2.43 13.16 13.39
C VAL A 115 -1.55 14.37 13.65
N LYS A 116 -0.85 14.85 12.63
CA LYS A 116 0.02 16.04 12.67
C LYS A 116 -0.49 17.08 11.69
N ASP A 117 -0.73 18.30 12.17
CA ASP A 117 -1.06 19.45 11.34
C ASP A 117 0.23 20.10 10.82
N LEU A 118 0.35 20.22 9.49
CA LEU A 118 1.47 20.86 8.80
C LEU A 118 1.15 22.25 8.27
N GLY A 119 -0.04 22.79 8.57
CA GLY A 119 -0.54 24.08 8.08
C GLY A 119 -1.14 23.99 6.67
N ALA A 120 -0.47 23.36 5.71
CA ALA A 120 -0.99 23.13 4.36
C ALA A 120 -1.84 21.86 4.23
N GLY A 121 -1.99 21.12 5.31
CA GLY A 121 -2.71 19.87 5.43
C GLY A 121 -2.28 19.12 6.68
N SER A 122 -2.87 17.95 6.90
CA SER A 122 -2.55 17.07 8.02
C SER A 122 -2.12 15.71 7.53
N ILE A 123 -1.27 15.05 8.30
CA ILE A 123 -0.75 13.72 7.99
C ILE A 123 -0.94 12.75 9.14
N LEU A 124 -0.96 11.46 8.79
CA LEU A 124 -0.90 10.33 9.72
C LEU A 124 0.09 9.31 9.17
N GLU A 125 1.21 9.10 9.88
CA GLU A 125 2.29 8.21 9.47
C GLU A 125 2.24 6.89 10.23
N PHE A 126 2.46 5.79 9.52
CA PHE A 126 2.54 4.43 10.07
C PHE A 126 3.36 3.53 9.13
N ARG A 127 3.53 2.27 9.50
CA ARG A 127 4.32 1.33 8.71
C ARG A 127 3.58 0.03 8.49
N ASP A 128 3.83 -0.60 7.34
CA ASP A 128 3.39 -1.95 7.06
C ASP A 128 4.24 -3.01 7.79
N PRO A 129 3.93 -4.32 7.69
CA PRO A 129 4.68 -5.36 8.37
C PRO A 129 6.17 -5.47 8.00
N ASP A 130 6.56 -5.04 6.81
CA ASP A 130 7.96 -5.00 6.36
C ASP A 130 8.66 -3.67 6.69
N GLY A 131 7.96 -2.77 7.39
CA GLY A 131 8.47 -1.46 7.74
C GLY A 131 8.32 -0.42 6.64
N ILE A 132 7.61 -0.72 5.54
CA ILE A 132 7.38 0.24 4.46
C ILE A 132 6.65 1.45 5.03
N ALA A 133 7.21 2.63 4.80
CA ALA A 133 6.65 3.89 5.29
C ALA A 133 5.38 4.24 4.51
N LEU A 134 4.28 4.40 5.23
CA LEU A 134 2.97 4.77 4.71
C LEU A 134 2.49 6.05 5.39
N GLU A 135 1.78 6.85 4.63
CA GLU A 135 1.20 8.11 5.10
C GLU A 135 -0.23 8.24 4.58
N LEU A 136 -1.11 8.76 5.41
CA LEU A 136 -2.37 9.36 4.97
C LEU A 136 -2.24 10.88 5.03
N PHE A 137 -2.70 11.55 3.98
CA PHE A 137 -2.66 12.99 3.85
C PHE A 137 -4.07 13.55 3.64
N SER A 138 -4.42 14.59 4.40
CA SER A 138 -5.61 15.40 4.20
C SER A 138 -5.20 16.82 3.81
N PRO A 139 -5.73 17.40 2.71
CA PRO A 139 -5.54 18.82 2.46
C PRO A 139 -6.15 19.68 3.58
N ALA A 140 -5.71 20.93 3.65
CA ALA A 140 -6.21 21.91 4.60
C ALA A 140 -7.68 22.30 4.31
#